data_b68f6288acad10b7c5211efff358ae53
#
_entry.id   b68f6288acad10b7c5211efff358ae53
#
_cell.length_a   1.000
_cell.length_b   1.000
_cell.length_c   1.000
_cell.angle_alpha   90.00
_cell.angle_beta   90.00
_cell.angle_gamma   90.00
#
_symmetry.space_group_name_H-M   'P 1'
#
loop_
_entity.id
_entity.type
_entity.pdbx_description
1 polymer ?
#
loop_
_entity_poly.entity_id
_entity_poly.type
_entity_poly.pdbx_seq_one_letter_code
_entity_poly.pdbx_strand_id
1 'polypeptide(L)'
;MTTPGALSDDAPPPHRATQWTTKQRHIETLPELHHYTTHHGLEGILKTNTLWATHFSNLSDSSEIRVIKEPLIAALEASFNRQIISKQRESFCFPWLDEEQNGVSAVSNGLARDFVEQNFTVAFAGESVRAIAEPFNCSLCSHADDDEDVQANGLLSQCREYGRFALVFDTQSLDDLLAQERRAHFWVKLELAKVVYLKGLETLETSFPKLLKGAADFMSEVLEESSVRRAGFIEPFLQAATLLKHPGYHEEREVRIVAIPHSTQALADRGRETELRGWPPAKEVHTQTESQRKHFALFESLDTNLPIKRIIIGPGANQKEDIEFAKSLVSNRVQIMISETPFIG
;
A
#
# COMPACT_ATOMS: atom_id res chain seq x y z
N MET A 1 25.57 49.40 19.17
CA MET A 1 25.62 47.97 19.50
C MET A 1 24.17 47.48 19.51
N THR A 2 23.74 46.94 18.37
CA THR A 2 22.41 46.41 18.16
C THR A 2 22.51 44.87 18.17
N THR A 3 21.87 44.26 19.16
CA THR A 3 21.73 42.80 19.31
C THR A 3 20.97 42.19 18.11
N PRO A 4 21.43 41.08 17.53
CA PRO A 4 20.67 40.37 16.50
C PRO A 4 19.42 39.70 17.16
N GLY A 5 18.26 39.96 16.56
CA GLY A 5 17.01 39.34 16.98
C GLY A 5 17.03 37.83 16.82
N ALA A 6 16.47 37.16 17.80
CA ALA A 6 16.21 35.73 17.79
C ALA A 6 15.30 35.39 16.60
N LEU A 7 15.77 34.50 15.75
CA LEU A 7 14.95 33.84 14.72
C LEU A 7 13.93 32.95 15.45
N SER A 8 12.67 33.17 15.13
CA SER A 8 11.56 32.37 15.64
C SER A 8 11.67 30.91 15.19
N ASP A 9 11.52 29.99 16.13
CA ASP A 9 11.48 28.53 15.96
C ASP A 9 10.22 28.01 15.21
N ASP A 10 9.70 28.78 14.26
CA ASP A 10 8.58 28.39 13.38
C ASP A 10 9.09 27.77 12.07
N ALA A 11 9.93 26.73 12.17
CA ALA A 11 10.10 25.83 11.03
C ALA A 11 8.79 25.07 10.84
N PRO A 12 8.12 25.17 9.66
CA PRO A 12 6.94 24.36 9.41
C PRO A 12 7.31 22.88 9.57
N PRO A 13 6.48 22.07 10.25
CA PRO A 13 6.77 20.67 10.44
C PRO A 13 6.99 20.01 9.06
N PRO A 14 7.94 19.05 8.97
CA PRO A 14 8.19 18.32 7.73
C PRO A 14 6.87 17.84 7.18
N HIS A 15 6.63 18.07 5.90
CA HIS A 15 5.37 17.86 5.19
C HIS A 15 4.52 16.78 5.86
N ARG A 16 3.35 17.17 6.37
CA ARG A 16 2.32 16.20 6.74
C ARG A 16 2.08 15.38 5.50
N ALA A 17 2.69 14.19 5.45
CA ALA A 17 2.27 13.17 4.53
C ALA A 17 0.75 13.13 4.63
N THR A 18 0.05 13.39 3.54
CA THR A 18 -1.41 13.47 3.54
C THR A 18 -1.91 12.17 4.15
N GLN A 19 -2.50 12.26 5.33
CA GLN A 19 -2.94 11.08 6.06
C GLN A 19 -4.07 10.46 5.25
N TRP A 20 -3.88 9.23 4.83
CA TRP A 20 -4.94 8.44 4.24
C TRP A 20 -6.10 8.39 5.24
N THR A 21 -7.32 8.46 4.72
CA THR A 21 -8.51 8.73 5.53
C THR A 21 -8.62 7.85 6.77
N THR A 22 -9.15 8.40 7.85
CA THR A 22 -9.29 7.84 9.20
C THR A 22 -9.87 6.42 9.27
N LYS A 23 -10.67 5.99 8.26
CA LYS A 23 -11.23 4.62 8.20
C LYS A 23 -10.20 3.53 7.87
N GLN A 24 -9.07 3.87 7.27
CA GLN A 24 -8.00 2.91 6.94
C GLN A 24 -7.00 2.74 8.09
N ARG A 25 -7.07 3.59 9.11
CA ARG A 25 -6.27 3.52 10.34
C ARG A 25 -6.83 2.58 11.42
N HIS A 26 -7.72 1.67 11.09
CA HIS A 26 -8.17 0.65 12.06
C HIS A 26 -7.11 -0.41 12.40
N ILE A 27 -5.85 -0.14 12.09
CA ILE A 27 -4.69 -0.90 12.56
C ILE A 27 -4.65 -0.92 14.09
N GLU A 28 -5.05 0.17 14.74
CA GLU A 28 -5.17 0.28 16.20
C GLU A 28 -6.07 -0.80 16.82
N THR A 29 -6.98 -1.38 16.02
CA THR A 29 -7.85 -2.48 16.46
C THR A 29 -7.28 -3.86 16.21
N LEU A 30 -6.13 -3.97 15.55
CA LEU A 30 -5.47 -5.23 15.23
C LEU A 30 -4.25 -5.39 16.13
N PRO A 31 -4.30 -6.21 17.19
CA PRO A 31 -3.21 -6.33 18.15
C PRO A 31 -1.95 -6.96 17.55
N GLU A 32 -2.12 -7.78 16.51
CA GLU A 32 -1.04 -8.55 15.91
C GLU A 32 -1.18 -8.63 14.39
N LEU A 33 -0.04 -8.64 13.70
CA LEU A 33 0.06 -8.86 12.27
C LEU A 33 1.02 -10.02 11.98
N HIS A 34 0.66 -10.83 10.99
CA HIS A 34 1.39 -12.03 10.62
C HIS A 34 2.06 -11.84 9.26
N HIS A 35 3.35 -12.12 9.17
CA HIS A 35 4.09 -12.16 7.91
C HIS A 35 4.52 -13.59 7.61
N TYR A 36 3.92 -14.18 6.58
CA TYR A 36 4.24 -15.54 6.15
C TYR A 36 5.48 -15.52 5.26
N THR A 37 6.38 -16.49 5.49
CA THR A 37 7.64 -16.54 4.76
C THR A 37 8.23 -17.94 4.67
N THR A 38 9.19 -18.12 3.76
CA THR A 38 9.97 -19.34 3.57
C THR A 38 11.14 -19.42 4.55
N HIS A 39 11.89 -20.54 4.54
CA HIS A 39 13.16 -20.67 5.28
C HIS A 39 14.13 -19.53 4.96
N HIS A 40 14.34 -19.27 3.68
CA HIS A 40 15.26 -18.21 3.24
C HIS A 40 14.79 -16.82 3.68
N GLY A 41 13.49 -16.57 3.60
CA GLY A 41 12.91 -15.30 4.06
C GLY A 41 13.03 -15.14 5.58
N LEU A 42 12.74 -16.19 6.36
CA LEU A 42 12.91 -16.17 7.82
C LEU A 42 14.36 -15.85 8.20
N GLU A 43 15.30 -16.57 7.60
CA GLU A 43 16.73 -16.37 7.83
C GLU A 43 17.17 -14.95 7.49
N GLY A 44 16.74 -14.45 6.32
CA GLY A 44 17.03 -13.08 5.88
C GLY A 44 16.51 -12.06 6.87
N ILE A 45 15.22 -12.11 7.21
CA ILE A 45 14.58 -11.16 8.13
C ILE A 45 15.28 -11.15 9.50
N LEU A 46 15.54 -12.32 10.06
CA LEU A 46 16.13 -12.41 11.40
C LEU A 46 17.62 -12.00 11.44
N LYS A 47 18.39 -12.32 10.38
CA LYS A 47 19.81 -11.95 10.30
C LYS A 47 20.04 -10.47 10.03
N THR A 48 19.21 -9.89 9.15
CA THR A 48 19.36 -8.47 8.77
C THR A 48 18.53 -7.53 9.63
N ASN A 49 17.58 -8.07 10.40
CA ASN A 49 16.62 -7.30 11.19
C ASN A 49 15.81 -6.29 10.32
N THR A 50 15.46 -6.70 9.09
CA THR A 50 14.76 -5.88 8.12
C THR A 50 13.52 -6.58 7.57
N LEU A 51 12.53 -5.80 7.13
CA LEU A 51 11.45 -6.27 6.27
C LEU A 51 11.65 -5.69 4.86
N TRP A 52 11.40 -6.50 3.85
CA TRP A 52 11.46 -6.02 2.48
C TRP A 52 10.11 -5.50 2.02
N ALA A 53 10.08 -4.20 1.69
CA ALA A 53 9.02 -3.66 0.87
C ALA A 53 9.43 -3.89 -0.60
N THR A 54 8.74 -4.79 -1.27
CA THR A 54 9.04 -5.22 -2.64
C THR A 54 8.31 -4.33 -3.64
N HIS A 55 8.99 -3.97 -4.73
CA HIS A 55 8.40 -3.20 -5.81
C HIS A 55 7.16 -3.91 -6.37
N PHE A 56 6.11 -3.14 -6.65
CA PHE A 56 4.81 -3.69 -7.06
C PHE A 56 4.89 -4.64 -8.26
N SER A 57 5.78 -4.39 -9.25
CA SER A 57 5.96 -5.26 -10.42
C SER A 57 6.64 -6.60 -10.11
N ASN A 58 7.21 -6.75 -8.94
CA ASN A 58 7.91 -7.95 -8.48
C ASN A 58 7.12 -8.74 -7.41
N LEU A 59 5.92 -8.29 -7.07
CA LEU A 59 5.04 -9.06 -6.20
C LEU A 59 4.66 -10.37 -6.92
N SER A 60 4.47 -11.43 -6.16
CA SER A 60 4.10 -12.76 -6.67
C SER A 60 2.85 -12.72 -7.53
N ASP A 61 1.97 -11.79 -7.25
CA ASP A 61 0.79 -11.48 -8.03
C ASP A 61 0.84 -10.06 -8.61
N SER A 62 1.80 -9.80 -9.51
CA SER A 62 1.84 -8.56 -10.30
C SER A 62 0.58 -8.39 -11.16
N SER A 63 -0.25 -9.44 -11.28
CA SER A 63 -1.55 -9.39 -11.91
C SER A 63 -2.60 -8.70 -11.03
N GLU A 64 -2.43 -8.63 -9.71
CA GLU A 64 -3.39 -8.01 -8.78
C GLU A 64 -3.77 -6.59 -9.22
N ILE A 65 -2.78 -5.76 -9.51
CA ILE A 65 -3.03 -4.39 -9.98
C ILE A 65 -3.75 -4.38 -11.34
N ARG A 66 -3.48 -5.35 -12.20
CA ARG A 66 -4.17 -5.47 -13.50
C ARG A 66 -5.57 -6.01 -13.34
N VAL A 67 -5.76 -6.97 -12.44
CA VAL A 67 -7.07 -7.59 -12.16
C VAL A 67 -8.04 -6.58 -11.56
N ILE A 68 -7.57 -5.64 -10.76
CA ILE A 68 -8.43 -4.60 -10.17
C ILE A 68 -8.86 -3.52 -11.17
N LYS A 69 -8.19 -3.39 -12.32
CA LYS A 69 -8.40 -2.34 -13.30
C LYS A 69 -9.82 -2.33 -13.85
N GLU A 70 -10.29 -3.45 -14.38
CA GLU A 70 -11.65 -3.54 -14.94
C GLU A 70 -12.75 -3.37 -13.87
N PRO A 71 -12.68 -4.00 -12.68
CA PRO A 71 -13.60 -3.67 -11.58
C PRO A 71 -13.59 -2.21 -11.16
N LEU A 72 -12.42 -1.54 -11.18
CA LEU A 72 -12.32 -0.12 -10.87
C LEU A 72 -12.99 0.74 -11.95
N ILE A 73 -12.77 0.42 -13.24
CA ILE A 73 -13.44 1.08 -14.35
C ILE A 73 -14.96 0.96 -14.20
N ALA A 74 -15.48 -0.24 -13.96
CA ALA A 74 -16.91 -0.49 -13.80
C ALA A 74 -17.51 0.31 -12.61
N ALA A 75 -16.79 0.39 -11.49
CA ALA A 75 -17.24 1.18 -10.34
C ALA A 75 -17.24 2.70 -10.63
N LEU A 76 -16.25 3.20 -11.35
CA LEU A 76 -16.19 4.61 -11.76
C LEU A 76 -17.22 4.94 -12.84
N GLU A 77 -17.48 4.05 -13.79
CA GLU A 77 -18.57 4.17 -14.78
C GLU A 77 -19.90 4.39 -14.06
N ALA A 78 -20.21 3.58 -13.04
CA ALA A 78 -21.44 3.74 -12.26
C ALA A 78 -21.50 5.12 -11.56
N SER A 79 -20.36 5.65 -11.10
CA SER A 79 -20.30 7.00 -10.54
C SER A 79 -20.55 8.08 -11.59
N PHE A 80 -19.91 7.98 -12.75
CA PHE A 80 -20.06 8.95 -13.85
C PHE A 80 -21.47 8.95 -14.44
N ASN A 81 -22.07 7.76 -14.61
CA ASN A 81 -23.47 7.65 -15.02
C ASN A 81 -24.40 8.47 -14.11
N ARG A 82 -24.28 8.28 -12.78
CA ARG A 82 -25.10 9.05 -11.83
C ARG A 82 -24.91 10.56 -11.97
N GLN A 83 -23.65 10.99 -12.14
CA GLN A 83 -23.31 12.43 -12.23
C GLN A 83 -23.79 13.05 -13.55
N ILE A 84 -23.62 12.37 -14.69
CA ILE A 84 -24.07 12.86 -16.00
C ILE A 84 -25.58 13.00 -15.99
N ILE A 85 -26.31 11.99 -15.53
CA ILE A 85 -27.78 12.01 -15.42
C ILE A 85 -28.24 13.14 -14.50
N SER A 86 -27.58 13.35 -13.35
CA SER A 86 -27.91 14.48 -12.46
C SER A 86 -27.71 15.82 -13.14
N LYS A 87 -26.56 16.03 -13.81
CA LYS A 87 -26.28 17.27 -14.56
C LYS A 87 -27.25 17.51 -15.71
N GLN A 88 -27.67 16.47 -16.42
CA GLN A 88 -28.68 16.59 -17.49
C GLN A 88 -30.03 17.08 -16.93
N ARG A 89 -30.48 16.57 -15.78
CA ARG A 89 -31.73 16.98 -15.12
C ARG A 89 -31.70 18.41 -14.61
N GLU A 90 -30.55 18.86 -14.12
CA GLU A 90 -30.39 20.21 -13.55
C GLU A 90 -30.22 21.32 -14.57
N SER A 91 -29.55 21.06 -15.71
CA SER A 91 -29.04 22.15 -16.60
C SER A 91 -29.28 21.91 -18.08
N PHE A 92 -29.99 20.87 -18.51
CA PHE A 92 -30.05 20.47 -19.93
C PHE A 92 -28.67 20.34 -20.60
N CYS A 93 -27.61 20.13 -19.80
CA CYS A 93 -26.27 19.89 -20.31
C CYS A 93 -26.25 18.57 -21.08
N PHE A 94 -25.59 18.55 -22.21
CA PHE A 94 -25.44 17.37 -23.05
C PHE A 94 -26.76 16.82 -23.67
N PRO A 95 -27.55 17.67 -24.39
CA PRO A 95 -28.80 17.25 -25.02
C PRO A 95 -28.61 16.18 -26.12
N TRP A 96 -27.35 15.97 -26.54
CA TRP A 96 -26.95 14.93 -27.49
C TRP A 96 -26.71 13.54 -26.85
N LEU A 97 -26.73 13.44 -25.51
CA LEU A 97 -26.65 12.18 -24.79
C LEU A 97 -28.07 11.67 -24.51
N ASP A 98 -28.48 10.61 -25.19
CA ASP A 98 -29.78 9.95 -25.00
C ASP A 98 -29.66 8.85 -23.94
N GLU A 99 -30.43 8.98 -22.85
CA GLU A 99 -30.50 7.94 -21.79
C GLU A 99 -31.04 6.60 -22.36
N GLU A 100 -31.99 6.66 -23.29
CA GLU A 100 -32.66 5.48 -23.83
C GLU A 100 -31.80 4.68 -24.81
N GLN A 101 -30.78 5.30 -25.42
CA GLN A 101 -29.90 4.68 -26.41
C GLN A 101 -28.52 4.24 -25.86
N ASN A 102 -28.38 4.13 -24.55
CA ASN A 102 -27.09 3.80 -23.89
C ASN A 102 -25.95 4.83 -24.13
N GLY A 103 -26.25 6.01 -24.63
CA GLY A 103 -25.26 7.06 -24.90
C GLY A 103 -24.54 7.50 -23.63
N VAL A 104 -25.27 7.67 -22.52
CA VAL A 104 -24.69 8.03 -21.22
C VAL A 104 -23.74 6.94 -20.72
N SER A 105 -24.13 5.67 -20.81
CA SER A 105 -23.29 4.54 -20.37
C SER A 105 -22.00 4.44 -21.21
N ALA A 106 -22.10 4.61 -22.52
CA ALA A 106 -20.93 4.57 -23.40
C ALA A 106 -19.93 5.69 -23.09
N VAL A 107 -20.42 6.92 -22.87
CA VAL A 107 -19.58 8.07 -22.49
C VAL A 107 -18.97 7.86 -21.12
N SER A 108 -19.75 7.41 -20.14
CA SER A 108 -19.26 7.15 -18.77
C SER A 108 -18.21 6.05 -18.74
N ASN A 109 -18.36 4.99 -19.52
CA ASN A 109 -17.37 3.92 -19.63
C ASN A 109 -16.08 4.46 -20.27
N GLY A 110 -16.18 5.21 -21.37
CA GLY A 110 -15.03 5.86 -22.01
C GLY A 110 -14.26 6.74 -21.03
N LEU A 111 -14.94 7.65 -20.34
CA LEU A 111 -14.33 8.54 -19.35
C LEU A 111 -13.70 7.77 -18.16
N ALA A 112 -14.36 6.74 -17.67
CA ALA A 112 -13.82 5.92 -16.59
C ALA A 112 -12.55 5.18 -17.02
N ARG A 113 -12.57 4.62 -18.23
CA ARG A 113 -11.42 3.95 -18.84
C ARG A 113 -10.26 4.94 -19.03
N ASP A 114 -10.50 6.09 -19.62
CA ASP A 114 -9.49 7.12 -19.84
C ASP A 114 -8.88 7.60 -18.52
N PHE A 115 -9.69 7.83 -17.50
CA PHE A 115 -9.22 8.21 -16.17
C PHE A 115 -8.29 7.14 -15.59
N VAL A 116 -8.72 5.88 -15.61
CA VAL A 116 -7.95 4.76 -15.06
C VAL A 116 -6.66 4.56 -15.85
N GLU A 117 -6.72 4.51 -17.19
CA GLU A 117 -5.56 4.29 -18.06
C GLU A 117 -4.51 5.40 -17.91
N GLN A 118 -4.93 6.65 -17.92
CA GLN A 118 -4.02 7.79 -17.75
C GLN A 118 -3.33 7.75 -16.38
N ASN A 119 -4.09 7.48 -15.31
CA ASN A 119 -3.52 7.43 -13.97
C ASN A 119 -2.64 6.19 -13.77
N PHE A 120 -2.98 5.03 -14.36
CA PHE A 120 -2.09 3.87 -14.37
C PHE A 120 -0.79 4.17 -15.10
N THR A 121 -0.86 4.82 -16.26
CA THR A 121 0.33 5.21 -17.01
C THR A 121 1.22 6.15 -16.18
N VAL A 122 0.63 7.16 -15.54
CA VAL A 122 1.38 8.11 -14.71
C VAL A 122 1.95 7.43 -13.45
N ALA A 123 1.17 6.54 -12.81
CA ALA A 123 1.54 5.90 -11.56
C ALA A 123 2.62 4.81 -11.73
N PHE A 124 2.60 4.10 -12.87
CA PHE A 124 3.37 2.87 -13.07
C PHE A 124 4.25 2.88 -14.33
N ALA A 125 4.43 4.03 -14.97
CA ALA A 125 5.23 4.16 -16.20
C ALA A 125 6.76 4.25 -15.97
N GLY A 126 7.23 4.08 -14.74
CA GLY A 126 8.64 4.19 -14.41
C GLY A 126 9.16 5.63 -14.34
N GLU A 127 10.47 5.78 -14.41
CA GLU A 127 11.20 7.04 -14.17
C GLU A 127 10.81 8.24 -15.05
N SER A 128 9.96 8.06 -16.06
CA SER A 128 9.57 9.11 -17.00
C SER A 128 8.58 10.13 -16.43
N VAL A 129 7.96 9.88 -15.28
CA VAL A 129 6.99 10.78 -14.67
C VAL A 129 7.60 11.49 -13.45
N ARG A 130 7.77 12.78 -13.60
CA ARG A 130 8.61 13.69 -12.80
C ARG A 130 8.32 13.84 -11.31
N ALA A 131 7.34 13.18 -10.70
CA ALA A 131 6.94 13.57 -9.34
C ALA A 131 6.75 12.44 -8.34
N ILE A 132 6.35 11.25 -8.76
CA ILE A 132 6.01 10.16 -7.84
C ILE A 132 6.73 8.90 -8.29
N ALA A 133 7.44 8.28 -7.37
CA ALA A 133 8.06 6.99 -7.64
C ALA A 133 7.04 5.86 -7.44
N GLU A 134 7.32 4.74 -8.09
CA GLU A 134 6.50 3.53 -8.04
C GLU A 134 6.37 2.99 -6.61
N PRO A 135 5.21 2.42 -6.24
CA PRO A 135 5.00 1.92 -4.90
C PRO A 135 5.71 0.59 -4.65
N PHE A 136 6.08 0.39 -3.39
CA PHE A 136 6.61 -0.85 -2.84
C PHE A 136 5.70 -1.30 -1.71
N ASN A 137 5.51 -2.59 -1.55
CA ASN A 137 4.64 -3.17 -0.53
C ASN A 137 5.33 -4.29 0.24
N CYS A 138 5.04 -4.37 1.55
CA CYS A 138 5.27 -5.56 2.35
C CYS A 138 3.92 -6.04 2.87
N SER A 139 3.53 -7.26 2.50
CA SER A 139 2.23 -7.82 2.86
C SER A 139 2.29 -8.54 4.20
N LEU A 140 1.28 -8.28 5.02
CA LEU A 140 1.00 -8.93 6.28
C LEU A 140 -0.47 -9.36 6.29
N CYS A 141 -0.84 -10.24 7.21
CA CYS A 141 -2.23 -10.68 7.42
C CYS A 141 -2.66 -10.37 8.83
N SER A 142 -3.95 -10.11 9.02
CA SER A 142 -4.56 -10.00 10.33
C SER A 142 -5.47 -11.19 10.60
N HIS A 143 -5.32 -11.82 11.75
CA HIS A 143 -6.19 -12.90 12.21
C HIS A 143 -7.02 -12.49 13.44
N ALA A 144 -7.14 -11.19 13.72
CA ALA A 144 -7.86 -10.68 14.89
C ALA A 144 -9.34 -11.05 14.94
N ASP A 145 -9.95 -11.19 13.75
CA ASP A 145 -11.38 -11.56 13.61
C ASP A 145 -11.57 -13.05 13.29
N ASP A 146 -10.49 -13.86 13.30
CA ASP A 146 -10.55 -15.30 13.11
C ASP A 146 -10.79 -16.03 14.44
N ASP A 147 -11.11 -17.34 14.34
CA ASP A 147 -11.25 -18.19 15.51
C ASP A 147 -9.90 -18.31 16.25
N GLU A 148 -9.95 -18.69 17.51
CA GLU A 148 -8.77 -18.89 18.35
C GLU A 148 -7.77 -19.87 17.72
N ASP A 149 -8.26 -20.90 17.03
CA ASP A 149 -7.43 -21.87 16.31
C ASP A 149 -6.58 -21.23 15.21
N VAL A 150 -7.16 -20.35 14.39
CA VAL A 150 -6.42 -19.64 13.33
C VAL A 150 -5.45 -18.64 13.94
N GLN A 151 -5.83 -17.96 15.02
CA GLN A 151 -4.94 -17.05 15.75
C GLN A 151 -3.73 -17.78 16.34
N ALA A 152 -3.92 -18.99 16.85
CA ALA A 152 -2.86 -19.81 17.44
C ALA A 152 -2.01 -20.53 16.39
N ASN A 153 -2.62 -21.05 15.33
CA ASN A 153 -2.01 -21.99 14.39
C ASN A 153 -1.62 -21.35 13.05
N GLY A 154 -2.10 -20.14 12.76
CA GLY A 154 -1.99 -19.49 11.46
C GLY A 154 -2.94 -20.06 10.41
N LEU A 155 -3.04 -19.40 9.28
CA LEU A 155 -3.93 -19.78 8.17
C LEU A 155 -3.21 -20.73 7.22
N LEU A 156 -3.76 -21.94 7.05
CA LEU A 156 -3.16 -22.99 6.21
C LEU A 156 -2.95 -22.58 4.75
N SER A 157 -3.89 -21.82 4.17
CA SER A 157 -3.75 -21.29 2.81
C SER A 157 -2.53 -20.38 2.67
N GLN A 158 -2.31 -19.50 3.64
CA GLN A 158 -1.15 -18.60 3.67
C GLN A 158 0.16 -19.37 3.85
N CYS A 159 0.16 -20.38 4.73
CA CYS A 159 1.32 -21.26 4.90
C CYS A 159 1.71 -22.01 3.62
N ARG A 160 0.73 -22.43 2.81
CA ARG A 160 0.97 -23.14 1.54
C ARG A 160 1.51 -22.21 0.45
N GLU A 161 1.01 -20.99 0.39
CA GLU A 161 1.33 -20.06 -0.68
C GLU A 161 2.63 -19.28 -0.43
N TYR A 162 2.81 -18.76 0.79
CA TYR A 162 3.91 -17.85 1.10
C TYR A 162 5.03 -18.48 1.93
N GLY A 163 4.79 -19.63 2.53
CA GLY A 163 5.79 -20.36 3.31
C GLY A 163 5.34 -20.68 4.73
N ARG A 164 5.99 -21.67 5.30
CA ARG A 164 5.56 -22.32 6.55
C ARG A 164 5.89 -21.57 7.85
N PHE A 165 6.51 -20.40 7.77
CA PHE A 165 6.83 -19.59 8.94
C PHE A 165 5.98 -18.35 8.95
N ALA A 166 5.26 -18.10 10.05
CA ALA A 166 4.57 -16.83 10.26
C ALA A 166 5.26 -16.06 11.40
N LEU A 167 5.88 -14.93 11.05
CA LEU A 167 6.39 -14.00 12.05
C LEU A 167 5.22 -13.14 12.54
N VAL A 168 4.97 -13.16 13.82
CA VAL A 168 3.89 -12.41 14.47
C VAL A 168 4.45 -11.16 15.10
N PHE A 169 4.01 -10.01 14.62
CA PHE A 169 4.43 -8.69 15.06
C PHE A 169 3.40 -8.07 16.02
N ASP A 170 3.88 -7.32 16.99
CA ASP A 170 3.05 -6.36 17.71
C ASP A 170 2.77 -5.18 16.80
N THR A 171 1.49 -4.92 16.51
CA THR A 171 1.08 -3.92 15.51
C THR A 171 1.48 -2.50 15.90
N GLN A 172 1.28 -2.14 17.16
CA GLN A 172 1.62 -0.79 17.64
C GLN A 172 3.12 -0.55 17.58
N SER A 173 3.90 -1.50 18.05
CA SER A 173 5.36 -1.42 17.99
C SER A 173 5.89 -1.37 16.56
N LEU A 174 5.24 -2.06 15.61
CA LEU A 174 5.58 -2.01 14.20
C LEU A 174 5.25 -0.63 13.59
N ASP A 175 4.11 -0.02 13.94
CA ASP A 175 3.78 1.35 13.48
C ASP A 175 4.72 2.39 14.10
N ASP A 176 5.12 2.23 15.36
CA ASP A 176 6.12 3.07 16.01
C ASP A 176 7.48 2.97 15.30
N LEU A 177 7.85 1.77 14.85
CA LEU A 177 9.08 1.53 14.08
C LEU A 177 8.99 2.19 12.69
N LEU A 178 7.83 2.11 12.03
CA LEU A 178 7.58 2.86 10.79
C LEU A 178 7.64 4.37 11.01
N ALA A 179 7.20 4.86 12.17
CA ALA A 179 7.35 6.27 12.51
C ALA A 179 8.83 6.69 12.66
N GLN A 180 9.68 5.81 13.16
CA GLN A 180 11.14 6.05 13.22
C GLN A 180 11.75 6.03 11.82
N GLU A 181 11.38 5.08 10.97
CA GLU A 181 11.84 4.99 9.58
C GLU A 181 11.45 6.26 8.79
N ARG A 182 10.23 6.81 9.00
CA ARG A 182 9.80 8.10 8.41
C ARG A 182 10.61 9.30 8.89
N ARG A 183 11.18 9.25 10.07
CA ARG A 183 12.10 10.30 10.57
C ARG A 183 13.52 10.15 10.02
N ALA A 184 13.94 8.92 9.80
CA ALA A 184 15.28 8.61 9.30
C ALA A 184 15.43 8.85 7.79
N HIS A 185 14.36 8.68 7.02
CA HIS A 185 14.38 8.77 5.57
C HIS A 185 13.20 9.57 5.01
N PHE A 186 13.44 10.13 3.82
CA PHE A 186 12.45 10.92 3.13
C PHE A 186 11.51 10.03 2.29
N TRP A 187 10.23 10.01 2.65
CA TRP A 187 9.20 9.23 2.00
C TRP A 187 8.06 10.12 1.50
N VAL A 188 7.51 9.83 0.32
CA VAL A 188 6.19 10.36 -0.08
C VAL A 188 5.13 9.73 0.82
N LYS A 189 5.25 8.40 1.03
CA LYS A 189 4.35 7.63 1.88
C LYS A 189 5.08 6.44 2.49
N LEU A 190 4.89 6.22 3.76
CA LEU A 190 5.29 4.99 4.44
C LEU A 190 4.31 4.75 5.59
N GLU A 191 3.42 3.78 5.45
CA GLU A 191 2.44 3.47 6.50
C GLU A 191 1.87 2.06 6.38
N LEU A 192 1.30 1.58 7.48
CA LEU A 192 0.43 0.41 7.50
C LEU A 192 -0.98 0.80 7.03
N ALA A 193 -1.57 -0.01 6.18
CA ALA A 193 -2.94 0.16 5.72
C ALA A 193 -3.64 -1.17 5.44
N LYS A 194 -4.91 -1.29 5.83
CA LYS A 194 -5.74 -2.45 5.48
C LYS A 194 -6.05 -2.45 3.98
N VAL A 195 -5.94 -3.60 3.36
CA VAL A 195 -6.42 -3.83 1.99
C VAL A 195 -7.94 -3.74 1.97
N VAL A 196 -8.46 -3.14 0.91
CA VAL A 196 -9.89 -2.94 0.68
C VAL A 196 -10.34 -3.82 -0.48
N TYR A 197 -11.25 -4.73 -0.23
CA TYR A 197 -11.76 -5.64 -1.24
C TYR A 197 -12.89 -4.97 -2.03
N LEU A 198 -12.65 -4.71 -3.31
CA LEU A 198 -13.55 -3.93 -4.17
C LEU A 198 -14.79 -4.75 -4.57
N LYS A 199 -15.92 -4.42 -3.97
CA LYS A 199 -17.23 -5.02 -4.29
C LYS A 199 -18.09 -4.19 -5.25
N GLY A 200 -17.66 -2.97 -5.54
CA GLY A 200 -18.37 -2.03 -6.41
C GLY A 200 -18.24 -0.59 -5.95
N LEU A 201 -19.08 0.28 -6.50
CA LEU A 201 -19.03 1.73 -6.23
C LEU A 201 -19.16 2.07 -4.75
N GLU A 202 -20.02 1.39 -3.99
CA GLU A 202 -20.21 1.62 -2.56
C GLU A 202 -18.88 1.47 -1.78
N THR A 203 -18.02 0.53 -2.20
CA THR A 203 -16.69 0.37 -1.61
C THR A 203 -15.82 1.60 -1.85
N LEU A 204 -15.89 2.19 -3.04
CA LEU A 204 -15.15 3.43 -3.35
C LEU A 204 -15.72 4.63 -2.59
N GLU A 205 -17.03 4.75 -2.50
CA GLU A 205 -17.72 5.82 -1.76
C GLU A 205 -17.30 5.84 -0.29
N THR A 206 -17.17 4.67 0.31
CA THR A 206 -16.81 4.55 1.73
C THR A 206 -15.32 4.64 2.01
N SER A 207 -14.49 4.04 1.15
CA SER A 207 -13.07 3.87 1.42
C SER A 207 -12.17 4.87 0.68
N PHE A 208 -12.60 5.34 -0.50
CA PHE A 208 -11.79 6.21 -1.37
C PHE A 208 -12.56 7.44 -1.86
N PRO A 209 -13.18 8.24 -0.98
CA PRO A 209 -13.97 9.40 -1.41
C PRO A 209 -13.15 10.46 -2.17
N LYS A 210 -11.85 10.57 -1.88
CA LYS A 210 -10.95 11.47 -2.61
C LYS A 210 -10.69 11.01 -4.05
N LEU A 211 -10.63 9.69 -4.29
CA LEU A 211 -10.53 9.14 -5.64
C LEU A 211 -11.77 9.50 -6.44
N LEU A 212 -12.97 9.28 -5.87
CA LEU A 212 -14.23 9.62 -6.55
C LEU A 212 -14.35 11.11 -6.83
N LYS A 213 -13.94 11.95 -5.88
CA LYS A 213 -13.90 13.39 -6.12
C LYS A 213 -12.95 13.74 -7.27
N GLY A 214 -11.74 13.18 -7.28
CA GLY A 214 -10.78 13.40 -8.35
C GLY A 214 -11.29 12.91 -9.70
N ALA A 215 -11.96 11.77 -9.75
CA ALA A 215 -12.58 11.24 -10.96
C ALA A 215 -13.73 12.16 -11.46
N ALA A 216 -14.55 12.69 -10.53
CA ALA A 216 -15.61 13.66 -10.87
C ALA A 216 -15.05 14.97 -11.43
N ASP A 217 -13.98 15.48 -10.81
CA ASP A 217 -13.29 16.68 -11.29
C ASP A 217 -12.70 16.44 -12.70
N PHE A 218 -12.07 15.28 -12.94
CA PHE A 218 -11.58 14.87 -14.27
C PHE A 218 -12.71 14.82 -15.30
N MET A 219 -13.82 14.16 -14.96
CA MET A 219 -14.99 14.09 -15.85
C MET A 219 -15.49 15.51 -16.22
N SER A 220 -15.60 16.41 -15.25
CA SER A 220 -16.05 17.77 -15.49
C SER A 220 -15.07 18.54 -16.39
N GLU A 221 -13.77 18.41 -16.17
CA GLU A 221 -12.73 19.03 -17.02
C GLU A 221 -12.80 18.55 -18.47
N VAL A 222 -13.03 17.26 -18.70
CA VAL A 222 -13.15 16.69 -20.04
C VAL A 222 -14.44 17.16 -20.73
N LEU A 223 -15.57 17.15 -20.03
CA LEU A 223 -16.86 17.53 -20.59
C LEU A 223 -16.99 19.05 -20.83
N GLU A 224 -16.29 19.86 -20.06
CA GLU A 224 -16.28 21.33 -20.20
C GLU A 224 -15.17 21.83 -21.12
N GLU A 225 -14.46 20.92 -21.80
CA GLU A 225 -13.31 21.23 -22.68
C GLU A 225 -12.27 22.13 -21.99
N SER A 226 -12.13 22.01 -20.69
CA SER A 226 -11.20 22.83 -19.90
C SER A 226 -9.75 22.55 -20.28
N SER A 227 -9.01 23.60 -20.62
CA SER A 227 -7.57 23.50 -20.90
C SER A 227 -6.70 23.31 -19.63
N VAL A 228 -7.28 23.46 -18.46
CA VAL A 228 -6.59 23.37 -17.17
C VAL A 228 -6.67 21.96 -16.63
N ARG A 229 -5.66 21.12 -16.90
CA ARG A 229 -5.53 19.81 -16.27
C ARG A 229 -5.00 19.98 -14.85
N ARG A 230 -5.81 19.61 -13.86
CA ARG A 230 -5.40 19.62 -12.46
C ARG A 230 -4.66 18.34 -12.12
N ALA A 231 -3.41 18.47 -11.64
CA ALA A 231 -2.55 17.31 -11.26
C ALA A 231 -2.97 16.60 -9.95
N GLY A 232 -4.15 16.93 -9.39
CA GLY A 232 -4.57 16.50 -8.05
C GLY A 232 -5.06 15.05 -7.93
N PHE A 233 -5.07 14.28 -9.02
CA PHE A 233 -5.71 12.95 -9.02
C PHE A 233 -4.77 11.79 -8.68
N ILE A 234 -3.47 11.98 -8.88
CA ILE A 234 -2.52 10.87 -8.84
C ILE A 234 -2.36 10.27 -7.44
N GLU A 235 -2.33 11.08 -6.40
CA GLU A 235 -2.16 10.57 -5.04
C GLU A 235 -3.36 9.73 -4.56
N PRO A 236 -4.63 10.18 -4.69
CA PRO A 236 -5.80 9.34 -4.39
C PRO A 236 -5.87 8.08 -5.24
N PHE A 237 -5.41 8.15 -6.50
CA PHE A 237 -5.36 6.99 -7.38
C PHE A 237 -4.31 5.98 -6.93
N LEU A 238 -3.08 6.42 -6.61
CA LEU A 238 -2.04 5.55 -6.06
C LEU A 238 -2.49 4.87 -4.77
N GLN A 239 -3.15 5.61 -3.88
CA GLN A 239 -3.73 5.05 -2.67
C GLN A 239 -4.70 3.90 -2.98
N ALA A 240 -5.63 4.13 -3.90
CA ALA A 240 -6.58 3.10 -4.30
C ALA A 240 -5.87 1.92 -4.98
N ALA A 241 -4.98 2.18 -5.94
CA ALA A 241 -4.27 1.15 -6.68
C ALA A 241 -3.38 0.26 -5.79
N THR A 242 -2.84 0.79 -4.70
CA THR A 242 -2.01 0.01 -3.76
C THR A 242 -2.82 -0.76 -2.72
N LEU A 243 -4.06 -0.36 -2.45
CA LEU A 243 -4.88 -0.94 -1.40
C LEU A 243 -6.11 -1.69 -1.88
N LEU A 244 -6.53 -1.50 -3.14
CA LEU A 244 -7.64 -2.27 -3.70
C LEU A 244 -7.18 -3.67 -4.09
N LYS A 245 -8.01 -4.66 -3.76
CA LYS A 245 -7.82 -6.06 -4.12
C LYS A 245 -9.15 -6.69 -4.56
N HIS A 246 -9.06 -7.72 -5.39
CA HIS A 246 -10.24 -8.46 -5.81
C HIS A 246 -10.90 -9.16 -4.61
N PRO A 247 -12.24 -9.15 -4.49
CA PRO A 247 -12.94 -9.70 -3.32
C PRO A 247 -12.75 -11.22 -3.13
N GLY A 248 -12.30 -11.95 -4.15
CA GLY A 248 -11.95 -13.36 -4.03
C GLY A 248 -10.78 -13.64 -3.09
N TYR A 249 -9.99 -12.63 -2.74
CA TYR A 249 -8.85 -12.75 -1.80
C TYR A 249 -9.18 -12.26 -0.39
N HIS A 250 -10.45 -12.06 -0.04
CA HIS A 250 -10.86 -11.47 1.23
C HIS A 250 -10.43 -12.28 2.47
N GLU A 251 -10.23 -13.58 2.31
CA GLU A 251 -9.75 -14.48 3.38
C GLU A 251 -8.31 -14.15 3.83
N GLU A 252 -7.53 -13.49 3.00
CA GLU A 252 -6.17 -13.10 3.37
C GLU A 252 -6.15 -12.01 4.45
N ARG A 253 -7.23 -11.21 4.58
CA ARG A 253 -7.32 -10.09 5.55
C ARG A 253 -6.06 -9.26 5.58
N GLU A 254 -5.61 -8.93 4.38
CA GLU A 254 -4.30 -8.34 4.14
C GLU A 254 -4.18 -6.93 4.72
N VAL A 255 -3.03 -6.69 5.31
CA VAL A 255 -2.55 -5.38 5.74
C VAL A 255 -1.21 -5.14 5.05
N ARG A 256 -1.02 -3.98 4.44
CA ARG A 256 0.21 -3.65 3.71
C ARG A 256 1.01 -2.56 4.43
N ILE A 257 2.33 -2.74 4.52
CA ILE A 257 3.22 -1.60 4.62
C ILE A 257 3.35 -1.06 3.20
N VAL A 258 2.78 0.11 2.96
CA VAL A 258 2.91 0.80 1.67
C VAL A 258 4.05 1.80 1.76
N ALA A 259 5.04 1.64 0.90
CA ALA A 259 6.21 2.49 0.83
C ALA A 259 6.29 3.15 -0.56
N ILE A 260 6.12 4.46 -0.62
CA ILE A 260 6.24 5.25 -1.85
C ILE A 260 7.40 6.22 -1.65
N PRO A 261 8.54 6.00 -2.31
CA PRO A 261 9.67 6.90 -2.25
C PRO A 261 9.44 8.15 -3.10
N HIS A 262 10.26 9.16 -2.95
CA HIS A 262 10.36 10.21 -3.95
C HIS A 262 11.10 9.70 -5.19
N SER A 263 10.69 10.18 -6.37
CA SER A 263 11.44 9.87 -7.59
C SER A 263 12.84 10.48 -7.53
N THR A 264 13.82 9.78 -8.11
CA THR A 264 15.20 10.25 -8.22
C THR A 264 15.29 11.63 -8.88
N GLN A 265 14.43 11.88 -9.87
CA GLN A 265 14.35 13.19 -10.54
C GLN A 265 13.81 14.27 -9.60
N ALA A 266 12.75 13.99 -8.83
CA ALA A 266 12.21 14.95 -7.87
C ALA A 266 13.24 15.27 -6.75
N LEU A 267 14.06 14.29 -6.37
CA LEU A 267 15.15 14.48 -5.42
C LEU A 267 16.28 15.30 -6.02
N ALA A 268 16.65 15.07 -7.29
CA ALA A 268 17.67 15.83 -8.00
C ALA A 268 17.25 17.29 -8.20
N ASP A 269 15.99 17.52 -8.62
CA ASP A 269 15.44 18.87 -8.81
C ASP A 269 15.33 19.65 -7.48
N ARG A 270 15.22 18.95 -6.35
CA ARG A 270 15.11 19.51 -5.00
C ARG A 270 16.41 19.40 -4.17
N GLY A 271 17.46 18.80 -4.72
CA GLY A 271 18.69 18.48 -3.96
C GLY A 271 19.26 19.66 -3.18
N ARG A 272 19.29 20.86 -3.78
CA ARG A 272 19.71 22.10 -3.09
C ARG A 272 18.72 22.53 -1.99
N GLU A 273 17.43 22.34 -2.19
CA GLU A 273 16.40 22.66 -1.18
C GLU A 273 16.42 21.66 -0.02
N THR A 274 16.74 20.39 -0.31
CA THR A 274 16.80 19.31 0.69
C THR A 274 17.94 19.54 1.67
N GLU A 275 19.12 19.89 1.16
CA GLU A 275 20.27 20.25 2.00
C GLU A 275 20.01 21.50 2.86
N LEU A 276 19.37 22.52 2.28
CA LEU A 276 19.04 23.76 2.98
C LEU A 276 17.95 23.60 4.05
N ARG A 277 17.07 22.63 3.90
CA ARG A 277 15.94 22.39 4.82
C ARG A 277 16.21 21.32 5.87
N GLY A 278 17.35 20.65 5.84
CA GLY A 278 17.70 19.58 6.78
C GLY A 278 16.76 18.37 6.69
N TRP A 279 16.25 18.06 5.50
CA TRP A 279 15.41 16.88 5.29
C TRP A 279 16.24 15.61 5.39
N PRO A 280 15.65 14.50 5.89
CA PRO A 280 16.35 13.23 5.94
C PRO A 280 16.69 12.74 4.52
N PRO A 281 17.75 11.90 4.38
CA PRO A 281 18.12 11.34 3.09
C PRO A 281 17.04 10.45 2.51
N ALA A 282 17.07 10.27 1.19
CA ALA A 282 16.25 9.24 0.54
C ALA A 282 16.70 7.84 0.97
N LYS A 283 15.75 6.93 1.11
CA LYS A 283 16.04 5.50 1.32
C LYS A 283 16.58 4.89 0.04
N GLU A 284 17.61 4.07 0.14
CA GLU A 284 18.21 3.38 -0.99
C GLU A 284 17.32 2.20 -1.45
N VAL A 285 17.19 2.05 -2.78
CA VAL A 285 16.54 0.90 -3.40
C VAL A 285 17.57 -0.17 -3.66
N HIS A 286 17.37 -1.34 -3.10
CA HIS A 286 18.20 -2.51 -3.36
C HIS A 286 17.64 -3.30 -4.55
N THR A 287 18.53 -3.92 -5.32
CA THR A 287 18.16 -4.84 -6.41
C THR A 287 18.81 -6.20 -6.14
N GLN A 288 18.01 -7.23 -5.99
CA GLN A 288 18.49 -8.58 -5.80
C GLN A 288 19.12 -9.09 -7.10
N THR A 289 20.37 -9.52 -7.05
CA THR A 289 21.19 -9.84 -8.23
C THR A 289 20.57 -10.97 -9.08
N GLU A 290 20.08 -12.03 -8.45
CA GLU A 290 19.57 -13.21 -9.15
C GLU A 290 18.20 -13.01 -9.78
N SER A 291 17.28 -12.38 -9.03
CA SER A 291 15.87 -12.24 -9.44
C SER A 291 15.55 -10.87 -10.06
N GLN A 292 16.49 -9.92 -10.03
CA GLN A 292 16.29 -8.52 -10.42
C GLN A 292 15.14 -7.84 -9.64
N ARG A 293 14.76 -8.39 -8.49
CA ARG A 293 13.70 -7.82 -7.65
C ARG A 293 14.18 -6.57 -6.93
N LYS A 294 13.49 -5.48 -7.17
CA LYS A 294 13.72 -4.22 -6.45
C LYS A 294 12.98 -4.26 -5.11
N HIS A 295 13.64 -3.80 -4.04
CA HIS A 295 13.03 -3.70 -2.72
C HIS A 295 13.70 -2.60 -1.88
N PHE A 296 12.98 -2.15 -0.86
CA PHE A 296 13.56 -1.41 0.25
C PHE A 296 13.77 -2.34 1.43
N ALA A 297 14.96 -2.33 2.01
CA ALA A 297 15.23 -2.94 3.31
C ALA A 297 14.75 -1.98 4.41
N LEU A 298 13.48 -2.11 4.82
CA LEU A 298 12.90 -1.30 5.87
C LEU A 298 13.62 -1.56 7.20
N PHE A 299 13.84 -0.49 7.97
CA PHE A 299 14.46 -0.51 9.30
C PHE A 299 15.96 -0.81 9.36
N GLU A 300 16.62 -1.02 8.22
CA GLU A 300 18.05 -1.35 8.13
C GLU A 300 18.95 -0.34 8.87
N SER A 301 18.60 0.95 8.82
CA SER A 301 19.36 2.03 9.45
C SER A 301 18.98 2.33 10.90
N LEU A 302 18.02 1.58 11.46
CA LEU A 302 17.55 1.78 12.81
C LEU A 302 18.26 0.83 13.78
N ASP A 303 18.74 1.39 14.89
CA ASP A 303 19.35 0.60 15.99
C ASP A 303 18.26 0.02 16.92
N THR A 304 17.30 -0.69 16.33
CA THR A 304 16.17 -1.30 17.03
C THR A 304 15.87 -2.67 16.45
N ASN A 305 15.35 -3.58 17.27
CA ASN A 305 14.94 -4.91 16.80
C ASN A 305 13.52 -4.87 16.25
N LEU A 306 13.24 -5.73 15.26
CA LEU A 306 11.88 -5.99 14.81
C LEU A 306 11.00 -6.46 15.98
N PRO A 307 9.78 -5.95 16.14
CA PRO A 307 8.90 -6.26 17.26
C PRO A 307 8.19 -7.61 17.07
N ILE A 308 8.99 -8.67 16.89
CA ILE A 308 8.50 -10.04 16.72
C ILE A 308 8.13 -10.60 18.08
N LYS A 309 6.85 -10.91 18.29
CA LYS A 309 6.35 -11.54 19.51
C LYS A 309 6.61 -13.04 19.53
N ARG A 310 6.31 -13.70 18.40
CA ARG A 310 6.48 -15.13 18.22
C ARG A 310 6.63 -15.53 16.77
N ILE A 311 7.09 -16.73 16.53
CA ILE A 311 7.14 -17.38 15.22
C ILE A 311 6.24 -18.62 15.29
N ILE A 312 5.26 -18.71 14.38
CA ILE A 312 4.43 -19.90 14.22
C ILE A 312 5.03 -20.72 13.09
N ILE A 313 5.25 -22.01 13.38
CA ILE A 313 5.71 -22.98 12.40
C ILE A 313 4.48 -23.73 11.87
N GLY A 314 4.14 -23.50 10.62
CA GLY A 314 3.01 -24.12 9.97
C GLY A 314 3.12 -25.62 9.83
N PRO A 315 2.02 -26.31 9.46
CA PRO A 315 2.01 -27.75 9.31
C PRO A 315 2.88 -28.21 8.14
N GLY A 316 3.56 -29.33 8.28
CA GLY A 316 4.42 -29.89 7.25
C GLY A 316 5.10 -31.18 7.68
N ALA A 317 5.56 -31.96 6.70
CA ALA A 317 6.25 -33.24 6.95
C ALA A 317 7.54 -33.07 7.76
N ASN A 318 8.24 -31.93 7.60
CA ASN A 318 9.54 -31.65 8.21
C ASN A 318 9.44 -30.65 9.38
N GLN A 319 8.29 -30.59 10.06
CA GLN A 319 8.03 -29.58 11.10
C GLN A 319 9.07 -29.59 12.23
N LYS A 320 9.64 -30.77 12.56
CA LYS A 320 10.71 -30.89 13.58
C LYS A 320 12.00 -30.19 13.15
N GLU A 321 12.37 -30.33 11.89
CA GLU A 321 13.56 -29.69 11.31
C GLU A 321 13.34 -28.17 11.23
N ASP A 322 12.14 -27.75 10.90
CA ASP A 322 11.74 -26.33 10.88
C ASP A 322 11.84 -25.68 12.25
N ILE A 323 11.47 -26.42 13.31
CA ILE A 323 11.61 -25.97 14.71
C ILE A 323 13.09 -25.73 15.06
N GLU A 324 13.95 -26.70 14.77
CA GLU A 324 15.37 -26.58 15.09
C GLU A 324 16.03 -25.46 14.26
N PHE A 325 15.62 -25.32 12.99
CA PHE A 325 16.05 -24.22 12.16
C PHE A 325 15.65 -22.86 12.77
N ALA A 326 14.37 -22.66 13.10
CA ALA A 326 13.90 -21.42 13.69
C ALA A 326 14.61 -21.13 15.03
N LYS A 327 14.79 -22.15 15.90
CA LYS A 327 15.54 -22.01 17.16
C LYS A 327 16.98 -21.57 16.96
N SER A 328 17.62 -22.01 15.88
CA SER A 328 19.00 -21.62 15.58
C SER A 328 19.17 -20.16 15.23
N LEU A 329 18.08 -19.49 14.79
CA LEU A 329 18.08 -18.10 14.32
C LEU A 329 17.64 -17.09 15.39
N VAL A 330 16.86 -17.52 16.38
CA VAL A 330 16.31 -16.59 17.37
C VAL A 330 17.00 -16.72 18.73
N SER A 331 17.03 -15.59 19.45
CA SER A 331 17.37 -15.59 20.86
C SER A 331 16.18 -16.11 21.69
N ASN A 332 16.42 -16.48 22.95
CA ASN A 332 15.39 -16.97 23.90
C ASN A 332 14.23 -16.00 24.16
N ARG A 333 14.23 -14.82 23.54
CA ARG A 333 13.19 -13.78 23.70
C ARG A 333 12.01 -13.95 22.77
N VAL A 334 12.16 -14.66 21.65
CA VAL A 334 11.09 -14.91 20.68
C VAL A 334 10.51 -16.27 20.92
N GLN A 335 9.21 -16.34 21.19
CA GLN A 335 8.51 -17.60 21.37
C GLN A 335 8.37 -18.34 20.04
N ILE A 336 8.63 -19.64 20.01
CA ILE A 336 8.34 -20.51 18.87
C ILE A 336 7.11 -21.33 19.20
N MET A 337 6.10 -21.22 18.34
CA MET A 337 4.86 -22.00 18.43
C MET A 337 4.79 -22.96 17.24
N ILE A 338 4.13 -24.06 17.45
CA ILE A 338 3.95 -25.10 16.44
C ILE A 338 2.47 -25.16 16.12
N SER A 339 2.14 -25.05 14.84
CA SER A 339 0.77 -25.24 14.39
C SER A 339 0.32 -26.67 14.62
N GLU A 340 -0.83 -26.84 15.27
CA GLU A 340 -1.48 -28.12 15.50
C GLU A 340 -2.43 -28.49 14.34
N THR A 341 -2.53 -27.63 13.31
CA THR A 341 -3.34 -27.91 12.13
C THR A 341 -2.86 -29.19 11.44
N PRO A 342 -3.75 -30.16 11.18
CA PRO A 342 -3.34 -31.42 10.55
C PRO A 342 -2.74 -31.19 9.16
N PHE A 343 -1.56 -31.76 8.91
CA PHE A 343 -0.96 -31.81 7.58
C PHE A 343 -1.51 -33.02 6.83
N ILE A 344 -2.36 -32.76 5.85
CA ILE A 344 -2.79 -33.75 4.88
C ILE A 344 -1.97 -33.47 3.62
N GLY A 345 -0.86 -34.23 3.46
CA GLY A 345 0.06 -34.13 2.33
C GLY A 345 -0.53 -34.68 1.04
#